data_ae3f83eeaed325284dca66459285920c
#
_entry.id   ae3f83eeaed325284dca66459285920c
#
_cell.length_a   1.000
_cell.length_b   1.000
_cell.length_c   1.000
_cell.angle_alpha   90.00
_cell.angle_beta   90.00
_cell.angle_gamma   90.00
#
_symmetry.space_group_name_H-M   'P 1'
#
loop_
_entity.id
_entity.type
_entity.pdbx_description
1 polymer ?
#
loop_
_entity_poly.entity_id
_entity_poly.type
_entity_poly.pdbx_seq_one_letter_code
_entity_poly.pdbx_strand_id
1 'polypeptide(L)'
;MGGPPVNILGGFNGRRSIYGRINRMDLAPVLRAFDFPDPNITCARREATTVSPQALYLMNNATIADYANRIATRKDLPAEQTAKVKRLYEILFARTPELDEMELSKNYLRENPNAAKWQNFVHALLLTNEFSFID
;
A
#
# COMPACT_ATOMS: atom_id res chain seq x y z
N MET A 1 21.92 -11.67 -4.06
CA MET A 1 21.55 -12.63 -3.00
C MET A 1 21.46 -11.92 -1.69
N GLY A 2 20.52 -12.32 -0.82
CA GLY A 2 20.05 -11.55 0.32
C GLY A 2 21.15 -11.17 1.30
N GLY A 3 21.32 -9.89 1.54
CA GLY A 3 22.20 -9.37 2.59
C GLY A 3 21.70 -9.73 4.02
N PRO A 4 22.33 -9.19 5.07
CA PRO A 4 21.98 -9.51 6.45
C PRO A 4 20.51 -9.23 6.77
N PRO A 5 19.91 -9.95 7.74
CA PRO A 5 18.51 -9.75 8.12
C PRO A 5 18.30 -8.34 8.66
N VAL A 6 17.13 -7.78 8.37
CA VAL A 6 16.78 -6.40 8.71
C VAL A 6 15.71 -6.40 9.80
N ASN A 7 15.80 -5.46 10.75
CA ASN A 7 14.74 -5.28 11.74
C ASN A 7 13.53 -4.63 11.09
N ILE A 8 12.36 -5.30 11.17
CA ILE A 8 11.08 -4.84 10.61
C ILE A 8 10.10 -4.37 11.70
N LEU A 9 10.49 -4.37 12.97
CA LEU A 9 9.64 -3.88 14.07
C LEU A 9 9.36 -2.37 13.97
N GLY A 10 10.32 -1.61 13.44
CA GLY A 10 10.21 -0.14 13.26
C GLY A 10 9.65 0.31 11.91
N GLY A 11 9.13 -0.60 11.09
CA GLY A 11 8.61 -0.29 9.74
C GLY A 11 9.51 -0.79 8.61
N PHE A 12 9.05 -0.55 7.37
CA PHE A 12 9.77 -0.99 6.16
C PHE A 12 10.95 -0.05 5.85
N ASN A 13 12.11 -0.62 5.67
CA ASN A 13 13.34 0.09 5.27
C ASN A 13 13.71 -0.13 3.79
N GLY A 14 12.73 -0.29 2.93
CA GLY A 14 12.88 -0.45 1.49
C GLY A 14 13.25 -1.86 1.02
N ARG A 15 13.35 -2.84 1.93
CA ARG A 15 13.56 -4.26 1.58
C ARG A 15 12.28 -5.07 1.71
N ARG A 16 12.15 -6.13 0.91
CA ARG A 16 11.01 -7.07 1.02
C ARG A 16 10.99 -7.73 2.41
N SER A 17 9.81 -7.93 2.97
CA SER A 17 9.57 -8.50 4.30
C SER A 17 10.20 -9.89 4.52
N ILE A 18 10.43 -10.64 3.43
CA ILE A 18 11.12 -11.95 3.48
C ILE A 18 12.55 -11.86 4.07
N TYR A 19 13.18 -10.68 4.01
CA TYR A 19 14.48 -10.42 4.62
C TYR A 19 14.36 -9.88 6.05
N GLY A 20 13.14 -9.77 6.56
CA GLY A 20 12.88 -9.30 7.91
C GLY A 20 13.30 -10.32 8.95
N ARG A 21 13.95 -9.85 10.02
CA ARG A 21 14.26 -10.69 11.17
C ARG A 21 12.97 -11.01 11.92
N ILE A 22 12.65 -12.30 12.04
CA ILE A 22 11.52 -12.77 12.83
C ILE A 22 12.00 -13.07 14.25
N ASN A 23 11.42 -12.35 15.21
CA ASN A 23 11.58 -12.66 16.63
C ASN A 23 10.35 -13.43 17.11
N ARG A 24 10.51 -14.65 17.60
CA ARG A 24 9.41 -15.49 18.08
C ARG A 24 8.67 -14.89 19.28
N MET A 25 9.38 -14.13 20.10
CA MET A 25 8.82 -13.51 21.31
C MET A 25 8.14 -12.17 21.01
N ASP A 26 8.49 -11.53 19.90
CA ASP A 26 7.95 -10.23 19.49
C ASP A 26 7.78 -10.17 17.98
N LEU A 27 6.60 -10.62 17.52
CA LEU A 27 6.27 -10.65 16.11
C LEU A 27 5.88 -9.24 15.64
N ALA A 28 6.49 -8.76 14.57
CA ALA A 28 6.21 -7.43 14.01
C ALA A 28 4.72 -7.25 13.68
N PRO A 29 4.11 -6.07 13.97
CA PRO A 29 2.69 -5.81 13.76
C PRO A 29 2.20 -6.10 12.34
N VAL A 30 3.02 -5.82 11.33
CA VAL A 30 2.73 -6.14 9.93
C VAL A 30 2.53 -7.64 9.71
N LEU A 31 3.36 -8.48 10.33
CA LEU A 31 3.24 -9.92 10.20
C LEU A 31 1.97 -10.44 10.87
N ARG A 32 1.59 -9.87 12.01
CA ARG A 32 0.33 -10.20 12.71
C ARG A 32 -0.89 -9.78 11.89
N ALA A 33 -0.86 -8.60 11.27
CA ALA A 33 -1.96 -8.09 10.47
C ALA A 33 -2.22 -8.92 9.19
N PHE A 34 -1.16 -9.56 8.65
CA PHE A 34 -1.22 -10.35 7.42
C PHE A 34 -1.13 -11.87 7.66
N ASP A 35 -1.71 -12.36 8.74
CA ASP A 35 -1.87 -13.79 9.06
C ASP A 35 -0.57 -14.60 8.94
N PHE A 36 0.54 -14.00 9.38
CA PHE A 36 1.79 -14.75 9.47
C PHE A 36 1.63 -15.86 10.51
N PRO A 37 2.00 -17.12 10.20
CA PRO A 37 1.89 -18.22 11.15
C PRO A 37 2.63 -17.94 12.45
N ASP A 38 1.99 -18.30 13.58
CA ASP A 38 2.69 -18.22 14.88
C ASP A 38 3.93 -19.12 14.84
N PRO A 39 5.14 -18.55 15.01
CA PRO A 39 6.37 -19.33 14.94
C PRO A 39 6.55 -20.37 16.06
N ASN A 40 5.64 -20.39 17.04
CA ASN A 40 5.63 -21.35 18.15
C ASN A 40 4.64 -22.50 17.94
N ILE A 41 3.80 -22.45 16.89
CA ILE A 41 2.76 -23.46 16.63
C ILE A 41 2.96 -24.06 15.25
N THR A 42 2.78 -25.38 15.13
CA THR A 42 2.81 -26.08 13.84
C THR A 42 1.57 -25.68 13.05
N CYS A 43 1.76 -25.07 11.89
CA CYS A 43 0.67 -24.64 10.99
C CYS A 43 0.60 -25.57 9.78
N ALA A 44 -0.37 -26.48 9.76
CA ALA A 44 -0.57 -27.42 8.66
C ALA A 44 -1.19 -26.77 7.41
N ARG A 45 -1.96 -25.68 7.56
CA ARG A 45 -2.61 -24.94 6.49
C ARG A 45 -2.74 -23.46 6.89
N ARG A 46 -2.40 -22.56 5.96
CA ARG A 46 -2.70 -21.13 6.09
C ARG A 46 -4.18 -20.88 5.82
N GLU A 47 -4.85 -20.26 6.74
CA GLU A 47 -6.15 -19.67 6.48
C GLU A 47 -5.93 -18.29 5.86
N ALA A 48 -6.45 -18.08 4.67
CA ALA A 48 -6.46 -16.75 4.04
C ALA A 48 -7.68 -16.00 4.55
N THR A 49 -7.47 -15.15 5.55
CA THR A 49 -8.54 -14.29 6.06
C THR A 49 -8.38 -12.89 5.50
N THR A 50 -9.29 -12.49 4.62
CA THR A 50 -9.44 -11.09 4.22
C THR A 50 -10.18 -10.38 5.34
N VAL A 51 -9.46 -9.76 6.28
CA VAL A 51 -10.09 -9.29 7.51
C VAL A 51 -9.92 -7.79 7.69
N SER A 52 -10.93 -7.18 8.29
CA SER A 52 -10.95 -5.80 8.75
C SER A 52 -9.64 -5.31 9.39
N PRO A 53 -8.86 -6.12 10.15
CA PRO A 53 -7.56 -5.70 10.67
C PRO A 53 -6.52 -5.34 9.60
N GLN A 54 -6.52 -6.00 8.45
CA GLN A 54 -5.57 -5.71 7.35
C GLN A 54 -5.86 -4.36 6.72
N ALA A 55 -7.14 -4.10 6.39
CA ALA A 55 -7.57 -2.81 5.86
C ALA A 55 -7.30 -1.69 6.87
N LEU A 56 -7.61 -1.90 8.14
CA LEU A 56 -7.36 -0.93 9.21
C LEU A 56 -5.86 -0.66 9.42
N TYR A 57 -5.03 -1.69 9.33
CA TYR A 57 -3.58 -1.56 9.39
C TYR A 57 -3.06 -0.70 8.24
N LEU A 58 -3.48 -0.97 6.99
CA LEU A 58 -3.07 -0.21 5.81
C LEU A 58 -3.53 1.25 5.90
N MET A 59 -4.75 1.50 6.38
CA MET A 59 -5.29 2.86 6.56
C MET A 59 -4.48 3.70 7.55
N ASN A 60 -4.00 3.10 8.65
CA ASN A 60 -3.36 3.82 9.74
C ASN A 60 -1.83 3.72 9.72
N ASN A 61 -1.25 3.02 8.76
CA ASN A 61 0.19 2.80 8.72
C ASN A 61 0.92 4.02 8.12
N ALA A 62 1.78 4.65 8.91
CA ALA A 62 2.57 5.80 8.50
C ALA A 62 3.45 5.52 7.26
N THR A 63 3.96 4.30 7.10
CA THR A 63 4.77 3.90 5.95
C THR A 63 3.96 3.92 4.66
N ILE A 64 2.69 3.47 4.70
CA ILE A 64 1.80 3.50 3.53
C ILE A 64 1.46 4.95 3.17
N ALA A 65 1.21 5.80 4.16
CA ALA A 65 1.01 7.23 3.95
C ALA A 65 2.25 7.91 3.34
N ASP A 66 3.46 7.53 3.77
CA ASP A 66 4.71 8.02 3.16
C ASP A 66 4.88 7.55 1.70
N TYR A 67 4.57 6.29 1.41
CA TYR A 67 4.56 5.81 0.03
C TYR A 67 3.53 6.55 -0.83
N ALA A 68 2.33 6.78 -0.32
CA ALA A 68 1.32 7.59 -1.02
C ALA A 68 1.84 8.99 -1.35
N ASN A 69 2.52 9.64 -0.40
CA ASN A 69 3.13 10.95 -0.62
C ASN A 69 4.23 10.89 -1.69
N ARG A 70 5.14 9.92 -1.61
CA ARG A 70 6.23 9.75 -2.59
C ARG A 70 5.69 9.49 -3.99
N ILE A 71 4.63 8.69 -4.13
CA ILE A 71 3.98 8.42 -5.42
C ILE A 71 3.30 9.70 -5.94
N ALA A 72 2.55 10.42 -5.10
CA ALA A 72 1.84 11.64 -5.48
C ALA A 72 2.77 12.79 -5.92
N THR A 73 4.02 12.78 -5.42
CA THR A 73 5.05 13.81 -5.68
C THR A 73 6.12 13.39 -6.69
N ARG A 74 5.93 12.28 -7.42
CA ARG A 74 6.88 11.83 -8.45
C ARG A 74 7.04 12.88 -9.53
N LYS A 75 8.28 13.05 -9.98
CA LYS A 75 8.65 14.05 -11.00
C LYS A 75 8.17 13.71 -12.42
N ASP A 76 7.85 12.44 -12.67
CA ASP A 76 7.38 11.93 -13.96
C ASP A 76 5.85 12.02 -14.12
N LEU A 77 5.15 12.61 -13.14
CA LEU A 77 3.72 12.83 -13.22
C LEU A 77 3.40 14.11 -14.00
N PRO A 78 2.40 14.07 -14.91
CA PRO A 78 1.94 15.26 -15.62
C PRO A 78 1.39 16.33 -14.67
N ALA A 79 1.49 17.60 -15.06
CA ALA A 79 0.91 18.72 -14.30
C ALA A 79 -0.62 18.79 -14.47
N GLU A 80 -1.14 18.36 -15.62
CA GLU A 80 -2.58 18.36 -15.91
C GLU A 80 -3.27 17.26 -15.09
N GLN A 81 -4.38 17.61 -14.43
CA GLN A 81 -5.04 16.73 -13.45
C GLN A 81 -5.51 15.41 -14.06
N THR A 82 -6.16 15.45 -15.22
CA THR A 82 -6.71 14.25 -15.88
C THR A 82 -5.59 13.31 -16.32
N ALA A 83 -4.53 13.86 -16.89
CA ALA A 83 -3.35 13.08 -17.30
C ALA A 83 -2.63 12.50 -16.08
N LYS A 84 -2.56 13.24 -14.98
CA LYS A 84 -1.96 12.77 -13.73
C LYS A 84 -2.75 11.59 -13.13
N VAL A 85 -4.09 11.65 -13.12
CA VAL A 85 -4.93 10.52 -12.68
C VAL A 85 -4.68 9.30 -13.55
N LYS A 86 -4.70 9.44 -14.89
CA LYS A 86 -4.39 8.32 -15.80
C LYS A 86 -3.03 7.71 -15.52
N ARG A 87 -2.02 8.55 -15.35
CA ARG A 87 -0.66 8.07 -15.07
C ARG A 87 -0.54 7.35 -13.73
N LEU A 88 -1.27 7.78 -12.71
CA LEU A 88 -1.34 7.09 -11.43
C LEU A 88 -1.96 5.70 -11.55
N TYR A 89 -3.06 5.56 -12.31
CA TYR A 89 -3.66 4.25 -12.58
C TYR A 89 -2.72 3.33 -13.36
N GLU A 90 -2.02 3.83 -14.37
CA GLU A 90 -0.99 3.05 -15.10
C GLU A 90 0.12 2.55 -14.17
N ILE A 91 0.58 3.39 -13.24
CA ILE A 91 1.65 3.03 -12.29
C ILE A 91 1.18 2.00 -11.26
N LEU A 92 -0.04 2.14 -10.74
CA LEU A 92 -0.53 1.33 -9.63
C LEU A 92 -1.21 0.04 -10.10
N PHE A 93 -1.94 0.09 -11.21
CA PHE A 93 -2.79 -1.00 -11.68
C PHE A 93 -2.43 -1.51 -13.09
N ALA A 94 -1.42 -0.92 -13.74
CA ALA A 94 -1.00 -1.24 -15.11
C ALA A 94 -2.12 -1.11 -16.16
N ARG A 95 -3.16 -0.29 -15.89
CA ARG A 95 -4.29 -0.02 -16.79
C ARG A 95 -4.69 1.46 -16.74
N THR A 96 -5.52 1.87 -17.67
CA THR A 96 -6.17 3.18 -17.63
C THR A 96 -7.42 3.13 -16.74
N PRO A 97 -7.80 4.26 -16.09
CA PRO A 97 -9.03 4.32 -15.30
C PRO A 97 -10.26 4.21 -16.23
N GLU A 98 -11.31 3.57 -15.74
CA GLU A 98 -12.62 3.53 -16.36
C GLU A 98 -13.32 4.90 -16.29
N LEU A 99 -14.43 5.06 -17.03
CA LEU A 99 -15.16 6.32 -17.06
C LEU A 99 -15.67 6.73 -15.68
N ASP A 100 -16.24 5.79 -14.95
CA ASP A 100 -16.77 6.00 -13.59
C ASP A 100 -15.66 6.35 -12.59
N GLU A 101 -14.52 5.66 -12.69
CA GLU A 101 -13.35 5.95 -11.86
C GLU A 101 -12.76 7.33 -12.13
N MET A 102 -12.76 7.74 -13.41
CA MET A 102 -12.33 9.07 -13.79
C MET A 102 -13.28 10.14 -13.26
N GLU A 103 -14.59 9.92 -13.31
CA GLU A 103 -15.60 10.83 -12.77
C GLU A 103 -15.47 10.93 -11.24
N LEU A 104 -15.37 9.82 -10.53
CA LEU A 104 -15.13 9.79 -9.08
C LEU A 104 -13.84 10.54 -8.71
N SER A 105 -12.77 10.32 -9.48
CA SER A 105 -11.49 11.01 -9.26
C SER A 105 -11.61 12.52 -9.40
N LYS A 106 -12.32 13.00 -10.45
CA LYS A 106 -12.58 14.42 -10.66
C LYS A 106 -13.43 15.02 -9.54
N ASN A 107 -14.48 14.31 -9.13
CA ASN A 107 -15.38 14.75 -8.06
C ASN A 107 -14.65 14.85 -6.71
N TYR A 108 -13.77 13.91 -6.42
CA TYR A 108 -12.95 13.93 -5.21
C TYR A 108 -11.91 15.05 -5.24
N LEU A 109 -11.13 15.14 -6.30
CA LEU A 109 -10.02 16.10 -6.41
C LEU A 109 -10.52 17.52 -6.56
N ARG A 110 -11.65 17.78 -7.26
CA ARG A 110 -12.18 19.08 -7.59
C ARG A 110 -11.15 19.95 -8.34
N GLU A 111 -11.39 21.26 -8.38
CA GLU A 111 -10.46 22.22 -8.97
C GLU A 111 -9.30 22.52 -8.03
N ASN A 112 -8.07 22.54 -8.55
CA ASN A 112 -6.82 22.89 -7.84
C ASN A 112 -6.57 22.09 -6.54
N PRO A 113 -6.45 20.76 -6.60
CA PRO A 113 -6.18 19.95 -5.44
C PRO A 113 -4.78 20.23 -4.87
N ASN A 114 -4.70 20.45 -3.55
CA ASN A 114 -3.43 20.62 -2.87
C ASN A 114 -2.65 19.29 -2.74
N ALA A 115 -1.39 19.36 -2.30
CA ALA A 115 -0.53 18.18 -2.15
C ALA A 115 -1.12 17.12 -1.21
N ALA A 116 -1.74 17.54 -0.10
CA ALA A 116 -2.38 16.61 0.83
C ALA A 116 -3.55 15.85 0.20
N LYS A 117 -4.32 16.51 -0.67
CA LYS A 117 -5.42 15.88 -1.38
C LYS A 117 -4.96 14.86 -2.40
N TRP A 118 -3.86 15.11 -3.09
CA TRP A 118 -3.21 14.14 -3.96
C TRP A 118 -2.65 12.95 -3.18
N GLN A 119 -2.03 13.19 -2.03
CA GLN A 119 -1.55 12.13 -1.14
C GLN A 119 -2.72 11.23 -0.68
N ASN A 120 -3.82 11.83 -0.21
CA ASN A 120 -5.00 11.07 0.22
C ASN A 120 -5.64 10.29 -0.93
N PHE A 121 -5.67 10.85 -2.13
CA PHE A 121 -6.14 10.16 -3.32
C PHE A 121 -5.30 8.92 -3.64
N VAL A 122 -3.99 9.07 -3.68
CA VAL A 122 -3.08 7.92 -3.90
C VAL A 122 -3.19 6.92 -2.75
N HIS A 123 -3.32 7.39 -1.51
CA HIS A 123 -3.52 6.50 -0.36
C HIS A 123 -4.80 5.66 -0.52
N ALA A 124 -5.91 6.27 -0.95
CA ALA A 124 -7.14 5.54 -1.24
C ALA A 124 -6.96 4.47 -2.33
N LEU A 125 -6.21 4.77 -3.39
CA LEU A 125 -5.90 3.79 -4.44
C LEU A 125 -5.07 2.61 -3.91
N LEU A 126 -4.09 2.86 -3.02
CA LEU A 126 -3.29 1.81 -2.38
C LEU A 126 -4.11 0.91 -1.44
N LEU A 127 -5.29 1.35 -1.00
CA LEU A 127 -6.19 0.60 -0.13
C LEU A 127 -7.22 -0.24 -0.91
N THR A 128 -7.26 -0.13 -2.23
CA THR A 128 -8.20 -0.90 -3.04
C THR A 128 -7.83 -2.39 -3.07
N ASN A 129 -8.83 -3.23 -3.23
CA ASN A 129 -8.61 -4.67 -3.39
C ASN A 129 -7.75 -4.97 -4.62
N GLU A 130 -7.94 -4.24 -5.71
CA GLU A 130 -7.18 -4.38 -6.95
C GLU A 130 -5.67 -4.19 -6.74
N PHE A 131 -5.27 -3.27 -5.84
CA PHE A 131 -3.86 -3.10 -5.49
C PHE A 131 -3.33 -4.20 -4.57
N SER A 132 -4.18 -4.69 -3.67
CA SER A 132 -3.78 -5.64 -2.61
C SER A 132 -3.78 -7.09 -3.07
N PHE A 133 -4.59 -7.44 -4.07
CA PHE A 133 -4.73 -8.80 -4.59
C PHE A 133 -4.32 -8.83 -6.06
N ILE A 134 -3.41 -9.72 -6.38
CA ILE A 134 -3.00 -10.03 -7.76
C ILE A 134 -3.77 -11.29 -8.13
N ASP A 135 -4.70 -11.19 -9.08
CA ASP A 135 -5.38 -12.34 -9.68
C ASP A 135 -4.48 -13.07 -10.69
#